data_269b292610a68a10886697d624237592
#
_entry.id   269b292610a68a10886697d624237592
#
_cell.length_a   1.000
_cell.length_b   1.000
_cell.length_c   1.000
_cell.angle_alpha   90.00
_cell.angle_beta   90.00
_cell.angle_gamma   90.00
#
_symmetry.space_group_name_H-M   'P 1'
#
loop_
_entity.id
_entity.type
_entity.pdbx_description
1 polymer ?
#
loop_
_entity_poly.entity_id
_entity_poly.type
_entity_poly.pdbx_seq_one_letter_code
_entity_poly.pdbx_strand_id
1 'polypeptide(L)'
;MPVAALPATLPAPMPNDDSGGAGNVASRLLETLGLRVLERGWLSANQAVFRTHGATPATVVDTGFSAHAEQTIALIDHALAGAPLGRIVNTHLHSDHCGGNAPLQARGAIETWIPSPSIAAVEQWDEDALSYRLTDQPCARFAVDRALVPGAAILLGEAEWQIHAAPGHDMDAVMLFEPQTRTLISGDALWEERLAIIFPELVGDDGFGPTRATLSLIERLQPRAVLPGHGRPFDDVGKALAASRERVAAFERHPERHAQHAARALLMFHLLEVREAGFAELAAWMQRTPIYQAVARRAGLDEADAAAWAVMHVRRLVDDGVLHEHDGRVAVHPHAQ
;
A
#
# COMPACT_ATOMS: atom_id res chain seq x y z
N MET A 1 30.91 -0.05 29.79
CA MET A 1 30.39 1.27 29.36
C MET A 1 28.91 1.06 29.12
N PRO A 2 27.99 1.70 29.88
CA PRO A 2 26.56 1.48 29.69
C PRO A 2 26.07 2.25 28.47
N VAL A 3 25.26 1.58 27.63
CA VAL A 3 24.56 2.16 26.49
C VAL A 3 23.44 3.05 27.02
N ALA A 4 23.45 4.33 26.63
CA ALA A 4 22.45 5.29 27.03
C ALA A 4 21.12 4.98 26.30
N ALA A 5 20.07 4.80 27.08
CA ALA A 5 18.70 4.69 26.60
C ALA A 5 18.23 6.05 26.05
N LEU A 6 17.75 6.08 24.83
CA LEU A 6 17.07 7.23 24.23
C LEU A 6 15.67 7.36 24.83
N PRO A 7 15.21 8.58 25.18
CA PRO A 7 13.88 8.78 25.72
C PRO A 7 12.81 8.62 24.64
N ALA A 8 11.83 7.76 24.90
CA ALA A 8 10.61 7.60 24.11
C ALA A 8 9.68 8.81 24.37
N THR A 9 9.86 9.87 23.60
CA THR A 9 8.84 10.94 23.49
C THR A 9 8.13 10.73 22.14
N LEU A 10 6.88 10.27 22.21
CA LEU A 10 5.95 10.29 21.07
C LEU A 10 5.81 11.76 20.59
N PRO A 11 5.90 12.03 19.28
CA PRO A 11 5.56 13.35 18.77
C PRO A 11 4.08 13.65 19.09
N ALA A 12 3.82 14.89 19.48
CA ALA A 12 2.48 15.37 19.76
C ALA A 12 1.60 15.24 18.51
N PRO A 13 0.28 14.96 18.65
CA PRO A 13 -0.63 14.95 17.54
C PRO A 13 -0.60 16.31 16.84
N MET A 14 -0.48 16.31 15.51
CA MET A 14 -0.56 17.51 14.70
C MET A 14 -1.90 18.21 14.93
N PRO A 15 -1.95 19.54 14.99
CA PRO A 15 -3.21 20.25 15.14
C PRO A 15 -4.13 19.95 13.96
N ASN A 16 -5.39 19.66 14.24
CA ASN A 16 -6.45 19.54 13.25
C ASN A 16 -6.53 20.87 12.48
N ASP A 17 -6.17 20.82 11.21
CA ASP A 17 -6.44 21.92 10.29
C ASP A 17 -7.93 21.81 9.89
N ASP A 18 -8.76 22.72 10.44
CA ASP A 18 -10.18 22.89 10.13
C ASP A 18 -10.37 23.49 8.72
N SER A 19 -9.83 22.86 7.68
CA SER A 19 -10.25 23.12 6.30
C SER A 19 -11.53 22.34 6.02
N GLY A 20 -12.65 22.94 6.38
CA GLY A 20 -13.95 22.30 6.40
C GLY A 20 -14.49 21.89 5.04
N GLY A 21 -15.06 20.71 4.97
CA GLY A 21 -16.10 20.29 4.04
C GLY A 21 -16.08 18.81 3.71
N ALA A 22 -15.16 18.36 2.89
CA ALA A 22 -15.18 17.01 2.29
C ALA A 22 -14.64 15.91 3.24
N GLY A 23 -13.51 16.11 3.90
CA GLY A 23 -12.93 15.14 4.84
C GLY A 23 -13.84 14.75 6.02
N ASN A 24 -14.89 15.52 6.27
CA ASN A 24 -15.82 15.29 7.37
C ASN A 24 -16.87 14.19 7.05
N VAL A 25 -17.26 13.99 5.81
CA VAL A 25 -18.25 12.95 5.43
C VAL A 25 -17.64 11.58 5.49
N ALA A 26 -16.46 11.38 4.89
CA ALA A 26 -15.74 10.12 4.94
C ALA A 26 -15.47 9.70 6.39
N SER A 27 -14.91 10.59 7.21
CA SER A 27 -14.60 10.31 8.62
C SER A 27 -15.85 9.91 9.41
N ARG A 28 -16.98 10.61 9.23
CA ARG A 28 -18.25 10.26 9.90
C ARG A 28 -18.80 8.91 9.49
N LEU A 29 -18.70 8.54 8.20
CA LEU A 29 -19.16 7.23 7.74
C LEU A 29 -18.30 6.10 8.33
N LEU A 30 -16.99 6.30 8.42
CA LEU A 30 -16.08 5.35 9.04
C LEU A 30 -16.36 5.19 10.54
N GLU A 31 -16.61 6.28 11.25
CA GLU A 31 -17.01 6.25 12.66
C GLU A 31 -18.35 5.50 12.88
N THR A 32 -19.33 5.68 11.99
CA THR A 32 -20.63 4.98 12.04
C THR A 32 -20.47 3.47 11.96
N LEU A 33 -19.46 2.98 11.25
CA LEU A 33 -19.13 1.57 11.14
C LEU A 33 -18.30 1.03 12.32
N GLY A 34 -18.03 1.85 13.33
CA GLY A 34 -17.12 1.48 14.42
C GLY A 34 -15.68 1.23 13.97
N LEU A 35 -15.35 1.69 12.80
CA LEU A 35 -14.03 1.53 12.16
C LEU A 35 -13.09 2.64 12.62
N ARG A 36 -11.88 2.26 13.03
CA ARG A 36 -10.78 3.17 13.26
C ARG A 36 -9.76 3.07 12.12
N VAL A 37 -9.46 4.19 11.51
CA VAL A 37 -8.42 4.30 10.50
C VAL A 37 -7.11 4.68 11.17
N LEU A 38 -6.06 3.94 10.88
CA LEU A 38 -4.69 4.29 11.19
C LEU A 38 -4.07 4.81 9.90
N GLU A 39 -4.08 6.13 9.71
CA GLU A 39 -3.42 6.75 8.57
C GLU A 39 -1.91 6.63 8.74
N ARG A 40 -1.24 6.22 7.66
CA ARG A 40 0.20 5.95 7.65
C ARG A 40 0.90 6.80 6.60
N GLY A 41 2.21 6.93 6.76
CA GLY A 41 3.06 7.47 5.69
C GLY A 41 3.22 6.48 4.53
N TRP A 42 3.81 6.93 3.42
CA TRP A 42 3.88 6.18 2.15
C TRP A 42 4.57 4.80 2.22
N LEU A 43 5.42 4.54 3.20
CA LEU A 43 6.09 3.25 3.36
C LEU A 43 5.18 2.16 3.95
N SER A 44 4.06 2.51 4.54
CA SER A 44 3.09 1.55 5.10
C SER A 44 1.70 1.90 4.60
N ALA A 45 0.95 0.89 4.19
CA ALA A 45 -0.47 1.08 3.93
C ALA A 45 -1.23 1.51 5.17
N ASN A 46 -2.33 2.21 4.98
CA ASN A 46 -3.31 2.50 6.03
C ASN A 46 -3.89 1.21 6.59
N GLN A 47 -4.26 1.21 7.86
CA GLN A 47 -4.94 0.09 8.47
C GLN A 47 -6.38 0.48 8.84
N ALA A 48 -7.33 -0.42 8.54
CA ALA A 48 -8.69 -0.35 9.03
C ALA A 48 -8.87 -1.29 10.21
N VAL A 49 -9.11 -0.76 11.42
CA VAL A 49 -9.23 -1.55 12.65
C VAL A 49 -10.67 -1.60 13.09
N PHE A 50 -11.23 -2.80 13.16
CA PHE A 50 -12.57 -3.10 13.63
C PHE A 50 -12.49 -3.74 15.02
N ARG A 51 -13.29 -3.26 15.97
CA ARG A 51 -13.39 -3.85 17.30
C ARG A 51 -14.24 -5.12 17.28
N THR A 52 -14.07 -5.97 18.28
CA THR A 52 -14.93 -7.13 18.50
C THR A 52 -16.39 -6.70 18.59
N HIS A 53 -17.27 -7.42 17.87
CA HIS A 53 -18.70 -7.26 17.98
C HIS A 53 -19.39 -8.64 18.02
N GLY A 54 -20.06 -8.97 19.11
CA GLY A 54 -20.66 -10.30 19.30
C GLY A 54 -19.64 -11.42 19.11
N ALA A 55 -19.87 -12.30 18.14
CA ALA A 55 -18.95 -13.37 17.76
C ALA A 55 -17.89 -12.96 16.71
N THR A 56 -17.98 -11.73 16.16
CA THR A 56 -17.00 -11.23 15.19
C THR A 56 -15.74 -10.77 15.93
N PRO A 57 -14.56 -11.34 15.63
CA PRO A 57 -13.34 -10.97 16.30
C PRO A 57 -12.88 -9.56 15.91
N ALA A 58 -12.11 -8.91 16.77
CA ALA A 58 -11.39 -7.72 16.38
C ALA A 58 -10.52 -8.01 15.18
N THR A 59 -10.63 -7.16 14.17
CA THR A 59 -10.01 -7.39 12.85
C THR A 59 -9.22 -6.16 12.42
N VAL A 60 -8.07 -6.37 11.81
CA VAL A 60 -7.33 -5.34 11.07
C VAL A 60 -7.31 -5.68 9.58
N VAL A 61 -7.59 -4.70 8.74
CA VAL A 61 -7.38 -4.79 7.29
C VAL A 61 -6.07 -4.09 6.98
N ASP A 62 -5.16 -4.84 6.37
CA ASP A 62 -3.75 -4.53 6.11
C ASP A 62 -2.92 -4.26 7.37
N THR A 63 -1.63 -4.50 7.29
CA THR A 63 -0.75 -4.50 8.47
C THR A 63 0.53 -3.67 8.31
N GLY A 64 0.65 -2.95 7.19
CA GLY A 64 1.78 -2.07 6.93
C GLY A 64 3.08 -2.80 6.58
N PHE A 65 4.16 -2.04 6.50
CA PHE A 65 5.48 -2.49 6.10
C PHE A 65 6.24 -3.14 7.28
N SER A 66 7.08 -4.13 6.98
CA SER A 66 7.80 -4.93 7.99
C SER A 66 8.67 -4.10 8.94
N ALA A 67 9.38 -3.08 8.43
CA ALA A 67 10.20 -2.20 9.28
C ALA A 67 9.36 -1.35 10.27
N HIS A 68 8.06 -1.21 10.03
CA HIS A 68 7.13 -0.52 10.92
C HIS A 68 6.30 -1.46 11.80
N ALA A 69 6.63 -2.76 11.86
CA ALA A 69 5.81 -3.76 12.56
C ALA A 69 5.56 -3.43 14.04
N GLU A 70 6.58 -2.99 14.78
CA GLU A 70 6.42 -2.59 16.19
C GLU A 70 5.46 -1.40 16.34
N GLN A 71 5.60 -0.39 15.49
CA GLN A 71 4.70 0.75 15.48
C GLN A 71 3.26 0.33 15.11
N THR A 72 3.11 -0.53 14.10
CA THR A 72 1.80 -1.06 13.68
C THR A 72 1.13 -1.81 14.82
N ILE A 73 1.86 -2.67 15.54
CA ILE A 73 1.37 -3.40 16.71
C ILE A 73 0.89 -2.43 17.79
N ALA A 74 1.71 -1.44 18.14
CA ALA A 74 1.36 -0.45 19.17
C ALA A 74 0.11 0.37 18.79
N LEU A 75 -0.03 0.76 17.53
CA LEU A 75 -1.20 1.49 17.03
C LEU A 75 -2.46 0.63 17.05
N ILE A 76 -2.39 -0.66 16.67
CA ILE A 76 -3.51 -1.61 16.72
C ILE A 76 -3.92 -1.83 18.18
N ASP A 77 -2.98 -2.09 19.08
CA ASP A 77 -3.26 -2.27 20.52
C ASP A 77 -3.97 -1.05 21.12
N HIS A 78 -3.51 0.15 20.76
CA HIS A 78 -4.16 1.39 21.16
C HIS A 78 -5.58 1.51 20.58
N ALA A 79 -5.76 1.22 19.29
CA ALA A 79 -7.08 1.29 18.63
C ALA A 79 -8.08 0.29 19.23
N LEU A 80 -7.59 -0.88 19.63
CA LEU A 80 -8.38 -1.93 20.26
C LEU A 80 -8.58 -1.71 21.77
N ALA A 81 -7.93 -0.69 22.37
CA ALA A 81 -7.96 -0.42 23.82
C ALA A 81 -7.56 -1.64 24.67
N GLY A 82 -6.59 -2.41 24.22
CA GLY A 82 -6.06 -3.60 24.87
C GLY A 82 -6.88 -4.89 24.64
N ALA A 83 -7.96 -4.84 23.86
CA ALA A 83 -8.64 -6.06 23.44
C ALA A 83 -7.76 -6.86 22.45
N PRO A 84 -7.80 -8.22 22.49
CA PRO A 84 -6.96 -9.02 21.60
C PRO A 84 -7.40 -8.89 20.13
N LEU A 85 -6.43 -8.76 19.24
CA LEU A 85 -6.67 -8.92 17.81
C LEU A 85 -6.94 -10.41 17.52
N GLY A 86 -8.00 -10.71 16.77
CA GLY A 86 -8.38 -12.08 16.43
C GLY A 86 -8.29 -12.37 14.93
N ARG A 87 -8.18 -11.32 14.07
CA ARG A 87 -8.14 -11.53 12.63
C ARG A 87 -7.32 -10.46 11.90
N ILE A 88 -6.57 -10.90 10.89
CA ILE A 88 -5.94 -10.08 9.86
C ILE A 88 -6.66 -10.34 8.55
N VAL A 89 -6.90 -9.31 7.76
CA VAL A 89 -7.43 -9.35 6.40
C VAL A 89 -6.49 -8.55 5.52
N ASN A 90 -5.99 -9.08 4.40
CA ASN A 90 -5.18 -8.31 3.48
C ASN A 90 -5.94 -8.04 2.17
N THR A 91 -5.89 -6.80 1.71
CA THR A 91 -6.43 -6.41 0.40
C THR A 91 -5.62 -7.03 -0.74
N HIS A 92 -4.31 -7.08 -0.59
CA HIS A 92 -3.34 -7.76 -1.44
C HIS A 92 -2.03 -7.98 -0.65
N LEU A 93 -1.02 -8.59 -1.26
CA LEU A 93 0.15 -9.06 -0.53
C LEU A 93 1.46 -8.31 -0.84
N HIS A 94 1.40 -7.07 -1.31
CA HIS A 94 2.61 -6.26 -1.32
C HIS A 94 3.13 -6.04 0.11
N SER A 95 4.43 -5.91 0.26
CA SER A 95 5.12 -5.91 1.56
C SER A 95 4.64 -4.82 2.53
N ASP A 96 4.15 -3.71 2.00
CA ASP A 96 3.62 -2.57 2.75
C ASP A 96 2.15 -2.74 3.19
N HIS A 97 1.49 -3.81 2.76
CA HIS A 97 0.16 -4.23 3.20
C HIS A 97 0.19 -5.44 4.12
N CYS A 98 1.17 -6.33 4.00
CA CYS A 98 1.21 -7.58 4.77
C CYS A 98 2.47 -7.75 5.65
N GLY A 99 3.38 -6.77 5.67
CA GLY A 99 4.64 -6.86 6.41
C GLY A 99 4.50 -7.02 7.92
N GLY A 100 3.38 -6.62 8.50
CA GLY A 100 3.02 -6.82 9.91
C GLY A 100 2.37 -8.17 10.23
N ASN A 101 2.03 -9.01 9.22
CA ASN A 101 1.31 -10.26 9.46
C ASN A 101 2.08 -11.21 10.40
N ALA A 102 3.30 -11.57 10.05
CA ALA A 102 4.12 -12.50 10.83
C ALA A 102 4.35 -12.02 12.28
N PRO A 103 4.79 -10.78 12.55
CA PRO A 103 4.95 -10.30 13.91
C PRO A 103 3.63 -10.22 14.70
N LEU A 104 2.49 -9.96 14.06
CA LEU A 104 1.18 -10.04 14.72
C LEU A 104 0.81 -11.48 15.05
N GLN A 105 0.97 -12.43 14.12
CA GLN A 105 0.71 -13.86 14.37
C GLN A 105 1.59 -14.43 15.49
N ALA A 106 2.82 -13.95 15.65
CA ALA A 106 3.69 -14.37 16.74
C ALA A 106 3.15 -14.03 18.13
N ARG A 107 2.14 -13.16 18.23
CA ARG A 107 1.53 -12.73 19.52
C ARG A 107 0.38 -13.61 19.98
N GLY A 108 -0.19 -14.45 19.12
CA GLY A 108 -1.30 -15.32 19.50
C GLY A 108 -2.00 -15.98 18.32
N ALA A 109 -3.11 -16.64 18.60
CA ALA A 109 -3.94 -17.27 17.56
C ALA A 109 -4.74 -16.17 16.82
N ILE A 110 -4.22 -15.70 15.69
CA ILE A 110 -4.81 -14.67 14.85
C ILE A 110 -5.09 -15.29 13.48
N GLU A 111 -6.37 -15.39 13.10
CA GLU A 111 -6.74 -15.84 11.76
C GLU A 111 -6.29 -14.85 10.71
N THR A 112 -5.70 -15.33 9.61
CA THR A 112 -5.26 -14.48 8.49
C THR A 112 -6.01 -14.87 7.22
N TRP A 113 -6.71 -13.89 6.65
CA TRP A 113 -7.51 -14.02 5.43
C TRP A 113 -6.87 -13.19 4.31
N ILE A 114 -6.58 -13.85 3.19
CA ILE A 114 -5.91 -13.23 2.04
C ILE A 114 -6.70 -13.48 0.74
N PRO A 115 -6.46 -12.72 -0.33
CA PRO A 115 -7.05 -12.99 -1.64
C PRO A 115 -6.88 -14.45 -2.05
N SER A 116 -7.96 -15.06 -2.56
CA SER A 116 -7.99 -16.50 -2.88
C SER A 116 -6.91 -16.95 -3.87
N PRO A 117 -6.52 -16.19 -4.91
CA PRO A 117 -5.47 -16.61 -5.81
C PRO A 117 -4.08 -16.72 -5.16
N SER A 118 -3.81 -15.89 -4.16
CA SER A 118 -2.49 -15.83 -3.51
C SER A 118 -2.23 -16.95 -2.48
N ILE A 119 -3.23 -17.77 -2.13
CA ILE A 119 -3.11 -18.81 -1.08
C ILE A 119 -1.97 -19.78 -1.37
N ALA A 120 -1.91 -20.32 -2.58
CA ALA A 120 -0.87 -21.30 -2.94
C ALA A 120 0.54 -20.70 -2.85
N ALA A 121 0.70 -19.43 -3.23
CA ALA A 121 1.98 -18.73 -3.14
C ALA A 121 2.42 -18.55 -1.67
N VAL A 122 1.50 -18.20 -0.76
CA VAL A 122 1.80 -18.06 0.67
C VAL A 122 2.10 -19.41 1.33
N GLU A 123 1.33 -20.47 1.04
CA GLU A 123 1.56 -21.80 1.58
C GLU A 123 2.95 -22.35 1.20
N GLN A 124 3.35 -22.15 -0.06
CA GLN A 124 4.66 -22.56 -0.58
C GLN A 124 5.77 -21.56 -0.24
N TRP A 125 5.40 -20.33 0.11
CA TRP A 125 6.27 -19.17 0.29
C TRP A 125 7.07 -18.86 -0.98
N ASP A 126 6.33 -18.77 -2.08
CA ASP A 126 6.90 -18.42 -3.39
C ASP A 126 7.08 -16.89 -3.48
N GLU A 127 8.29 -16.43 -3.14
CA GLU A 127 8.63 -15.01 -3.13
C GLU A 127 8.65 -14.38 -4.53
N ASP A 128 8.73 -15.18 -5.59
CA ASP A 128 8.64 -14.68 -6.96
C ASP A 128 7.16 -14.40 -7.32
N ALA A 129 6.25 -15.33 -7.02
CA ALA A 129 4.82 -15.14 -7.18
C ALA A 129 4.28 -14.01 -6.28
N LEU A 130 4.84 -13.85 -5.07
CA LEU A 130 4.49 -12.78 -4.13
C LEU A 130 5.17 -11.43 -4.45
N SER A 131 5.94 -11.35 -5.53
CA SER A 131 6.67 -10.16 -5.99
C SER A 131 7.78 -9.62 -5.06
N TYR A 132 8.08 -10.30 -3.94
CA TYR A 132 9.09 -9.83 -2.97
C TYR A 132 10.50 -9.79 -3.54
N ARG A 133 10.90 -10.82 -4.34
CA ARG A 133 12.17 -10.80 -5.05
C ARG A 133 12.21 -9.81 -6.18
N LEU A 134 11.09 -9.65 -6.89
CA LEU A 134 10.96 -8.70 -7.99
C LEU A 134 11.25 -7.27 -7.54
N THR A 135 10.73 -6.88 -6.37
CA THR A 135 10.80 -5.52 -5.84
C THR A 135 11.94 -5.29 -4.85
N ASP A 136 12.65 -6.35 -4.44
CA ASP A 136 13.63 -6.33 -3.34
C ASP A 136 13.01 -5.83 -2.01
N GLN A 137 11.76 -6.24 -1.76
CA GLN A 137 11.01 -5.88 -0.56
C GLN A 137 10.59 -7.15 0.21
N PRO A 138 11.50 -7.75 0.98
CA PRO A 138 11.23 -9.01 1.66
C PRO A 138 10.17 -8.84 2.74
N CYS A 139 9.32 -9.87 2.87
CA CYS A 139 8.35 -10.01 3.92
C CYS A 139 8.62 -11.27 4.74
N ALA A 140 8.40 -11.22 6.05
CA ALA A 140 8.54 -12.42 6.88
C ALA A 140 7.39 -13.40 6.59
N ARG A 141 7.72 -14.70 6.53
CA ARG A 141 6.72 -15.75 6.27
C ARG A 141 5.62 -15.74 7.33
N PHE A 142 4.38 -15.75 6.89
CA PHE A 142 3.19 -15.85 7.71
C PHE A 142 2.30 -17.01 7.26
N ALA A 143 1.37 -17.44 8.12
CA ALA A 143 0.39 -18.48 7.81
C ALA A 143 -0.89 -17.86 7.26
N VAL A 144 -1.63 -18.65 6.46
CA VAL A 144 -2.95 -18.29 5.96
C VAL A 144 -3.99 -19.28 6.49
N ASP A 145 -5.15 -18.79 6.89
CA ASP A 145 -6.25 -19.61 7.40
C ASP A 145 -7.43 -19.66 6.43
N ARG A 146 -7.73 -18.57 5.74
CA ARG A 146 -8.90 -18.48 4.84
C ARG A 146 -8.68 -17.62 3.61
N ALA A 147 -9.50 -17.89 2.61
CA ALA A 147 -9.57 -17.15 1.36
C ALA A 147 -10.58 -16.00 1.41
N LEU A 148 -10.19 -14.83 0.91
CA LEU A 148 -11.11 -13.79 0.46
C LEU A 148 -11.52 -14.11 -0.97
N VAL A 149 -12.76 -14.56 -1.15
CA VAL A 149 -13.29 -14.98 -2.46
C VAL A 149 -14.16 -13.87 -3.03
N PRO A 150 -13.83 -13.28 -4.19
CA PRO A 150 -14.69 -12.27 -4.82
C PRO A 150 -16.11 -12.82 -5.05
N GLY A 151 -17.11 -12.00 -4.75
CA GLY A 151 -18.52 -12.37 -4.76
C GLY A 151 -19.05 -12.93 -3.45
N ALA A 152 -18.19 -13.27 -2.49
CA ALA A 152 -18.57 -13.59 -1.12
C ALA A 152 -18.63 -12.33 -0.24
N ALA A 153 -18.96 -12.51 1.03
CA ALA A 153 -18.96 -11.44 2.03
C ALA A 153 -18.21 -11.87 3.29
N ILE A 154 -17.77 -10.87 4.06
CA ILE A 154 -17.11 -11.03 5.36
C ILE A 154 -17.74 -10.10 6.39
N LEU A 155 -17.88 -10.56 7.62
CA LEU A 155 -18.29 -9.73 8.74
C LEU A 155 -17.06 -9.03 9.35
N LEU A 156 -17.08 -7.68 9.34
CA LEU A 156 -16.08 -6.83 10.00
C LEU A 156 -16.81 -5.86 10.92
N GLY A 157 -16.48 -5.88 12.21
CA GLY A 157 -17.26 -5.17 13.20
C GLY A 157 -18.73 -5.62 13.19
N GLU A 158 -19.64 -4.68 12.99
CA GLU A 158 -21.10 -4.91 12.96
C GLU A 158 -21.66 -5.10 11.57
N ALA A 159 -20.86 -4.90 10.52
CA ALA A 159 -21.33 -4.83 9.13
C ALA A 159 -20.82 -6.00 8.28
N GLU A 160 -21.63 -6.33 7.28
CA GLU A 160 -21.26 -7.29 6.23
C GLU A 160 -20.63 -6.52 5.05
N TRP A 161 -19.41 -6.93 4.69
CA TRP A 161 -18.63 -6.34 3.61
C TRP A 161 -18.57 -7.30 2.43
N GLN A 162 -18.96 -6.83 1.27
CA GLN A 162 -18.84 -7.55 0.00
C GLN A 162 -17.38 -7.56 -0.45
N ILE A 163 -16.89 -8.71 -0.87
CA ILE A 163 -15.53 -8.89 -1.41
C ILE A 163 -15.62 -8.78 -2.93
N HIS A 164 -14.90 -7.82 -3.51
CA HIS A 164 -14.80 -7.62 -4.94
C HIS A 164 -13.38 -7.81 -5.41
N ALA A 165 -13.16 -8.47 -6.57
CA ALA A 165 -11.86 -8.47 -7.21
C ALA A 165 -11.48 -7.03 -7.66
N ALA A 166 -10.21 -6.69 -7.49
CA ALA A 166 -9.67 -5.38 -7.83
C ALA A 166 -8.36 -5.47 -8.63
N PRO A 167 -8.31 -6.28 -9.71
CA PRO A 167 -7.09 -6.46 -10.47
C PRO A 167 -6.63 -5.17 -11.14
N GLY A 168 -5.31 -5.00 -11.25
CA GLY A 168 -4.67 -3.84 -11.88
C GLY A 168 -3.31 -3.56 -11.30
N HIS A 169 -3.23 -2.88 -10.16
CA HIS A 169 -2.00 -2.68 -9.40
C HIS A 169 -1.36 -4.03 -9.02
N ASP A 170 -2.13 -4.91 -8.45
CA ASP A 170 -1.88 -6.32 -8.21
C ASP A 170 -3.04 -7.12 -8.80
N MET A 171 -2.75 -8.24 -9.51
CA MET A 171 -3.77 -9.02 -10.19
C MET A 171 -4.66 -9.83 -9.24
N ASP A 172 -4.15 -10.14 -8.05
CA ASP A 172 -4.85 -10.90 -7.02
C ASP A 172 -5.63 -10.01 -6.04
N ALA A 173 -5.46 -8.69 -6.13
CA ALA A 173 -6.03 -7.74 -5.18
C ALA A 173 -7.56 -7.84 -5.06
N VAL A 174 -8.05 -7.59 -3.86
CA VAL A 174 -9.47 -7.41 -3.55
C VAL A 174 -9.73 -6.07 -2.89
N MET A 175 -10.96 -5.60 -3.01
CA MET A 175 -11.50 -4.47 -2.27
C MET A 175 -12.73 -4.90 -1.48
N LEU A 176 -13.04 -4.20 -0.39
CA LEU A 176 -14.15 -4.51 0.49
C LEU A 176 -15.16 -3.37 0.45
N PHE A 177 -16.42 -3.69 0.15
CA PHE A 177 -17.49 -2.71 0.03
C PHE A 177 -18.63 -3.00 1.03
N GLU A 178 -18.95 -1.99 1.85
CA GLU A 178 -20.09 -2.03 2.77
C GLU A 178 -21.29 -1.32 2.10
N PRO A 179 -22.38 -2.06 1.77
CA PRO A 179 -23.43 -1.53 0.89
C PRO A 179 -24.41 -0.55 1.57
N GLN A 180 -24.54 -0.57 2.90
CA GLN A 180 -25.51 0.30 3.62
C GLN A 180 -25.01 1.75 3.68
N THR A 181 -23.77 1.94 4.12
CA THR A 181 -23.12 3.25 4.14
C THR A 181 -22.46 3.61 2.83
N ARG A 182 -22.26 2.60 1.94
CA ARG A 182 -21.52 2.70 0.68
C ARG A 182 -20.08 3.11 0.92
N THR A 183 -19.45 2.48 1.90
CA THR A 183 -18.04 2.66 2.23
C THR A 183 -17.19 1.61 1.51
N LEU A 184 -16.08 2.04 0.91
CA LEU A 184 -15.14 1.19 0.20
C LEU A 184 -13.78 1.20 0.88
N ILE A 185 -13.22 0.04 1.21
CA ILE A 185 -11.80 -0.13 1.47
C ILE A 185 -11.19 -0.57 0.14
N SER A 186 -10.48 0.33 -0.51
CA SER A 186 -10.01 0.13 -1.89
C SER A 186 -8.64 -0.53 -1.98
N GLY A 187 -7.88 -0.62 -0.90
CA GLY A 187 -6.46 -0.91 -1.01
C GLY A 187 -5.81 0.04 -2.03
N ASP A 188 -5.06 -0.52 -2.95
CA ASP A 188 -4.35 0.25 -3.97
C ASP A 188 -5.07 0.34 -5.32
N ALA A 189 -6.35 -0.05 -5.35
CA ALA A 189 -7.19 0.08 -6.54
C ALA A 189 -7.62 1.51 -6.84
N LEU A 190 -7.76 2.37 -5.82
CA LEU A 190 -8.14 3.78 -5.98
C LEU A 190 -7.61 4.64 -4.84
N TRP A 191 -6.84 5.67 -5.17
CA TRP A 191 -6.38 6.74 -4.28
C TRP A 191 -7.01 8.07 -4.70
N GLU A 192 -7.01 9.08 -3.81
CA GLU A 192 -7.65 10.37 -4.10
C GLU A 192 -6.97 11.12 -5.25
N GLU A 193 -5.64 11.26 -5.21
CA GLU A 193 -4.91 12.15 -6.12
C GLU A 193 -3.89 11.44 -7.02
N ARG A 194 -3.51 10.19 -6.70
CA ARG A 194 -2.43 9.47 -7.38
C ARG A 194 -2.97 8.17 -7.98
N LEU A 195 -2.13 7.46 -8.69
CA LEU A 195 -2.39 6.11 -9.18
C LEU A 195 -1.25 5.22 -8.70
N ALA A 196 -1.58 4.07 -8.14
CA ALA A 196 -0.61 3.05 -7.78
C ALA A 196 0.14 2.54 -9.04
N ILE A 197 1.34 2.01 -8.86
CA ILE A 197 2.08 1.35 -9.93
C ILE A 197 1.23 0.19 -10.46
N ILE A 198 1.14 0.04 -11.78
CA ILE A 198 0.47 -1.11 -12.41
C ILE A 198 1.56 -2.13 -12.73
N PHE A 199 1.87 -3.00 -11.73
CA PHE A 199 3.02 -3.90 -11.81
C PHE A 199 3.00 -4.86 -13.00
N PRO A 200 1.85 -5.46 -13.42
CA PRO A 200 1.80 -6.34 -14.58
C PRO A 200 2.36 -5.69 -15.85
N GLU A 201 2.09 -4.40 -16.06
CA GLU A 201 2.60 -3.66 -17.21
C GLU A 201 4.13 -3.56 -17.25
N LEU A 202 4.79 -3.58 -16.12
CA LEU A 202 6.25 -3.51 -16.05
C LEU A 202 6.90 -4.83 -16.47
N VAL A 203 6.23 -5.96 -16.21
CA VAL A 203 6.75 -7.30 -16.55
C VAL A 203 6.24 -7.83 -17.87
N GLY A 204 5.35 -7.12 -18.55
CA GLY A 204 4.90 -7.45 -19.93
C GLY A 204 3.50 -8.02 -20.01
N ASP A 205 2.77 -8.03 -18.90
CA ASP A 205 1.39 -8.49 -18.84
C ASP A 205 0.41 -7.30 -18.96
N ASP A 206 -0.86 -7.59 -19.33
CA ASP A 206 -1.91 -6.55 -19.37
C ASP A 206 -2.36 -6.19 -17.95
N GLY A 207 -2.05 -4.98 -17.52
CA GLY A 207 -2.55 -4.40 -16.28
C GLY A 207 -3.50 -3.23 -16.50
N PHE A 208 -3.41 -2.54 -17.64
CA PHE A 208 -4.27 -1.38 -17.93
C PHE A 208 -5.72 -1.79 -18.14
N GLY A 209 -5.98 -2.89 -18.87
CA GLY A 209 -7.33 -3.43 -19.07
C GLY A 209 -8.02 -3.76 -17.75
N PRO A 210 -7.42 -4.60 -16.89
CA PRO A 210 -7.91 -4.88 -15.54
C PRO A 210 -8.11 -3.63 -14.69
N THR A 211 -7.16 -2.69 -14.69
CA THR A 211 -7.30 -1.42 -13.94
C THR A 211 -8.55 -0.64 -14.36
N ARG A 212 -8.79 -0.50 -15.68
CA ARG A 212 -10.03 0.16 -16.18
C ARG A 212 -11.29 -0.57 -15.76
N ALA A 213 -11.28 -1.90 -15.78
CA ALA A 213 -12.42 -2.71 -15.33
C ALA A 213 -12.71 -2.48 -13.84
N THR A 214 -11.67 -2.45 -13.01
CA THR A 214 -11.75 -2.15 -11.58
C THR A 214 -12.29 -0.74 -11.31
N LEU A 215 -11.77 0.29 -11.99
CA LEU A 215 -12.28 1.66 -11.86
C LEU A 215 -13.75 1.76 -12.29
N SER A 216 -14.16 1.01 -13.33
CA SER A 216 -15.55 0.96 -13.77
C SER A 216 -16.45 0.21 -12.78
N LEU A 217 -15.93 -0.80 -12.08
CA LEU A 217 -16.64 -1.47 -10.99
C LEU A 217 -16.85 -0.52 -9.81
N ILE A 218 -15.83 0.21 -9.38
CA ILE A 218 -15.92 1.20 -8.29
C ILE A 218 -16.98 2.26 -8.64
N GLU A 219 -17.00 2.73 -9.89
CA GLU A 219 -18.05 3.68 -10.33
C GLU A 219 -19.47 3.11 -10.22
N ARG A 220 -19.68 1.84 -10.61
CA ARG A 220 -20.98 1.16 -10.46
C ARG A 220 -21.41 0.97 -9.01
N LEU A 221 -20.47 0.69 -8.10
CA LEU A 221 -20.71 0.57 -6.66
C LEU A 221 -21.10 1.93 -6.05
N GLN A 222 -20.70 3.03 -6.67
CA GLN A 222 -20.99 4.40 -6.25
C GLN A 222 -20.63 4.62 -4.76
N PRO A 223 -19.42 4.36 -4.28
CA PRO A 223 -19.09 4.58 -2.89
C PRO A 223 -19.26 6.06 -2.50
N ARG A 224 -19.62 6.28 -1.24
CA ARG A 224 -19.74 7.63 -0.62
C ARG A 224 -18.50 8.01 0.16
N ALA A 225 -17.73 7.00 0.57
CA ALA A 225 -16.44 7.19 1.23
C ALA A 225 -15.50 6.08 0.77
N VAL A 226 -14.23 6.42 0.62
CA VAL A 226 -13.15 5.50 0.28
C VAL A 226 -12.07 5.59 1.35
N LEU A 227 -11.66 4.43 1.87
CA LEU A 227 -10.45 4.25 2.63
C LEU A 227 -9.40 3.61 1.71
N PRO A 228 -8.42 4.40 1.22
CA PRO A 228 -7.38 3.91 0.34
C PRO A 228 -6.25 3.22 1.11
N GLY A 229 -5.43 2.43 0.41
CA GLY A 229 -4.19 1.89 0.97
C GLY A 229 -3.22 3.00 1.36
N HIS A 230 -3.17 4.09 0.60
CA HIS A 230 -2.31 5.23 0.89
C HIS A 230 -3.05 6.56 0.74
N GLY A 231 -2.68 7.53 1.58
CA GLY A 231 -3.31 8.84 1.64
C GLY A 231 -4.52 8.88 2.57
N ARG A 232 -5.23 9.99 2.60
CA ARG A 232 -6.38 10.20 3.50
C ARG A 232 -7.64 9.51 2.99
N PRO A 233 -8.56 9.09 3.87
CA PRO A 233 -9.92 8.78 3.48
C PRO A 233 -10.58 9.96 2.76
N PHE A 234 -11.36 9.68 1.71
CA PHE A 234 -11.96 10.72 0.88
C PHE A 234 -13.38 10.36 0.42
N ASP A 235 -14.13 11.36 -0.05
CA ASP A 235 -15.53 11.26 -0.50
C ASP A 235 -15.78 11.86 -1.90
N ASP A 236 -14.83 12.59 -2.47
CA ASP A 236 -14.91 13.01 -3.89
C ASP A 236 -14.44 11.89 -4.84
N VAL A 237 -15.21 10.80 -4.82
CA VAL A 237 -14.92 9.59 -5.60
C VAL A 237 -14.96 9.85 -7.10
N GLY A 238 -15.86 10.74 -7.54
CA GLY A 238 -15.98 11.10 -8.96
C GLY A 238 -14.70 11.75 -9.49
N LYS A 239 -14.13 12.68 -8.74
CA LYS A 239 -12.84 13.33 -9.06
C LYS A 239 -11.70 12.33 -9.08
N ALA A 240 -11.59 11.46 -8.06
CA ALA A 240 -10.55 10.44 -7.98
C ALA A 240 -10.60 9.46 -9.16
N LEU A 241 -11.79 8.98 -9.53
CA LEU A 241 -11.99 8.10 -10.70
C LEU A 241 -11.61 8.80 -12.01
N ALA A 242 -12.00 10.06 -12.20
CA ALA A 242 -11.65 10.82 -13.39
C ALA A 242 -10.12 10.99 -13.52
N ALA A 243 -9.45 11.38 -12.42
CA ALA A 243 -8.00 11.54 -12.38
C ALA A 243 -7.26 10.22 -12.64
N SER A 244 -7.72 9.11 -12.05
CA SER A 244 -7.14 7.78 -12.26
C SER A 244 -7.28 7.32 -13.71
N ARG A 245 -8.47 7.50 -14.32
CA ARG A 245 -8.70 7.16 -15.74
C ARG A 245 -7.84 7.98 -16.69
N GLU A 246 -7.69 9.27 -16.43
CA GLU A 246 -6.82 10.12 -17.24
C GLU A 246 -5.37 9.65 -17.20
N ARG A 247 -4.86 9.27 -16.00
CA ARG A 247 -3.50 8.72 -15.84
C ARG A 247 -3.33 7.39 -16.54
N VAL A 248 -4.27 6.45 -16.39
CA VAL A 248 -4.25 5.16 -17.09
C VAL A 248 -4.20 5.40 -18.60
N ALA A 249 -5.08 6.24 -19.14
CA ALA A 249 -5.09 6.56 -20.57
C ALA A 249 -3.79 7.27 -21.04
N ALA A 250 -3.16 8.05 -20.17
CA ALA A 250 -1.86 8.66 -20.48
C ALA A 250 -0.74 7.61 -20.50
N PHE A 251 -0.75 6.65 -19.58
CA PHE A 251 0.24 5.57 -19.52
C PHE A 251 0.07 4.57 -20.66
N GLU A 252 -1.15 4.26 -21.09
CA GLU A 252 -1.42 3.43 -22.28
C GLU A 252 -0.84 4.06 -23.55
N ARG A 253 -1.02 5.37 -23.72
CA ARG A 253 -0.45 6.09 -24.87
C ARG A 253 1.06 6.25 -24.78
N HIS A 254 1.62 6.27 -23.59
CA HIS A 254 3.02 6.55 -23.29
C HIS A 254 3.55 5.60 -22.21
N PRO A 255 3.78 4.29 -22.53
CA PRO A 255 4.24 3.31 -21.54
C PRO A 255 5.55 3.69 -20.85
N GLU A 256 6.41 4.45 -21.53
CA GLU A 256 7.66 4.99 -20.96
C GLU A 256 7.41 5.92 -19.77
N ARG A 257 6.28 6.63 -19.74
CA ARG A 257 5.89 7.48 -18.61
C ARG A 257 5.47 6.64 -17.41
N HIS A 258 4.79 5.50 -17.64
CA HIS A 258 4.48 4.55 -16.58
C HIS A 258 5.76 3.94 -15.98
N ALA A 259 6.71 3.53 -16.83
CA ALA A 259 8.01 3.03 -16.39
C ALA A 259 8.78 4.06 -15.53
N GLN A 260 8.80 5.34 -15.96
CA GLN A 260 9.42 6.43 -15.20
C GLN A 260 8.68 6.70 -13.85
N HIS A 261 7.34 6.63 -13.86
CA HIS A 261 6.54 6.75 -12.65
C HIS A 261 6.87 5.64 -11.65
N ALA A 262 6.92 4.39 -12.12
CA ALA A 262 7.28 3.24 -11.30
C ALA A 262 8.70 3.35 -10.75
N ALA A 263 9.68 3.70 -11.56
CA ALA A 263 11.06 3.89 -11.12
C ALA A 263 11.17 4.91 -9.99
N ARG A 264 10.47 6.04 -10.14
CA ARG A 264 10.45 7.08 -9.10
C ARG A 264 9.80 6.57 -7.82
N ALA A 265 8.63 5.94 -7.91
CA ALA A 265 7.90 5.48 -6.74
C ALA A 265 8.70 4.41 -5.97
N LEU A 266 9.25 3.42 -6.65
CA LEU A 266 10.07 2.37 -6.05
C LEU A 266 11.34 2.92 -5.39
N LEU A 267 12.01 3.90 -6.00
CA LEU A 267 13.16 4.56 -5.39
C LEU A 267 12.78 5.33 -4.12
N MET A 268 11.63 6.01 -4.15
CA MET A 268 11.10 6.70 -2.97
C MET A 268 10.80 5.70 -1.84
N PHE A 269 10.16 4.56 -2.15
CA PHE A 269 9.90 3.50 -1.17
C PHE A 269 11.19 2.97 -0.54
N HIS A 270 12.18 2.65 -1.37
CA HIS A 270 13.48 2.19 -0.85
C HIS A 270 14.16 3.23 0.05
N LEU A 271 14.16 4.50 -0.36
CA LEU A 271 14.72 5.57 0.47
C LEU A 271 13.93 5.83 1.75
N LEU A 272 12.61 5.64 1.77
CA LEU A 272 11.82 5.70 2.99
C LEU A 272 12.19 4.58 3.96
N GLU A 273 12.54 3.39 3.45
CA GLU A 273 12.99 2.26 4.25
C GLU A 273 14.40 2.49 4.82
N VAL A 274 15.39 2.77 3.94
CA VAL A 274 16.81 2.90 4.35
C VAL A 274 17.12 4.28 4.92
N ARG A 275 16.19 5.24 4.77
CA ARG A 275 16.24 6.64 5.16
C ARG A 275 17.17 7.50 4.31
N GLU A 276 18.39 7.03 4.07
CA GLU A 276 19.38 7.69 3.22
C GLU A 276 20.37 6.67 2.63
N ALA A 277 20.88 6.95 1.44
CA ALA A 277 21.90 6.13 0.79
C ALA A 277 22.80 6.98 -0.11
N GLY A 278 24.01 6.51 -0.41
CA GLY A 278 24.90 7.17 -1.37
C GLY A 278 24.43 6.97 -2.83
N PHE A 279 24.79 7.88 -3.73
CA PHE A 279 24.46 7.76 -5.16
C PHE A 279 24.88 6.42 -5.77
N ALA A 280 26.11 5.98 -5.48
CA ALA A 280 26.60 4.70 -5.99
C ALA A 280 25.84 3.51 -5.39
N GLU A 281 25.44 3.58 -4.14
CA GLU A 281 24.63 2.56 -3.47
C GLU A 281 23.25 2.43 -4.12
N LEU A 282 22.58 3.57 -4.36
CA LEU A 282 21.27 3.60 -5.02
C LEU A 282 21.35 3.10 -6.47
N ALA A 283 22.33 3.54 -7.24
CA ALA A 283 22.53 3.08 -8.60
C ALA A 283 22.80 1.57 -8.65
N ALA A 284 23.64 1.05 -7.74
CA ALA A 284 23.91 -0.37 -7.64
C ALA A 284 22.65 -1.17 -7.21
N TRP A 285 21.84 -0.62 -6.29
CA TRP A 285 20.58 -1.23 -5.90
C TRP A 285 19.61 -1.30 -7.08
N MET A 286 19.41 -0.20 -7.83
CA MET A 286 18.55 -0.18 -9.02
C MET A 286 19.01 -1.20 -10.07
N GLN A 287 20.33 -1.36 -10.28
CA GLN A 287 20.86 -2.31 -11.26
C GLN A 287 20.62 -3.77 -10.89
N ARG A 288 20.71 -4.14 -9.59
CA ARG A 288 20.52 -5.52 -9.15
C ARG A 288 19.05 -5.89 -8.92
N THR A 289 18.16 -4.91 -8.69
CA THR A 289 16.75 -5.15 -8.39
C THR A 289 15.98 -5.48 -9.67
N PRO A 290 15.34 -6.67 -9.78
CA PRO A 290 14.76 -7.15 -11.02
C PRO A 290 13.71 -6.23 -11.63
N ILE A 291 12.90 -5.55 -10.81
CA ILE A 291 11.87 -4.62 -11.31
C ILE A 291 12.49 -3.44 -12.07
N TYR A 292 13.66 -2.94 -11.66
CA TYR A 292 14.32 -1.86 -12.40
C TYR A 292 14.88 -2.33 -13.74
N GLN A 293 15.30 -3.59 -13.85
CA GLN A 293 15.66 -4.19 -15.13
C GLN A 293 14.44 -4.27 -16.07
N ALA A 294 13.26 -4.60 -15.52
CA ALA A 294 12.01 -4.60 -16.26
C ALA A 294 11.64 -3.17 -16.71
N VAL A 295 11.74 -2.18 -15.83
CA VAL A 295 11.55 -0.76 -16.13
C VAL A 295 12.50 -0.28 -17.22
N ALA A 296 13.80 -0.61 -17.15
CA ALA A 296 14.79 -0.23 -18.16
C ALA A 296 14.44 -0.82 -19.52
N ARG A 297 14.09 -2.11 -19.60
CA ARG A 297 13.62 -2.74 -20.84
C ARG A 297 12.39 -2.05 -21.42
N ARG A 298 11.42 -1.69 -20.59
CA ARG A 298 10.22 -0.94 -21.01
C ARG A 298 10.55 0.46 -21.51
N ALA A 299 11.62 1.07 -21.00
CA ALA A 299 12.14 2.35 -21.47
C ALA A 299 13.02 2.22 -22.73
N GLY A 300 13.24 1.01 -23.25
CA GLY A 300 14.06 0.74 -24.41
C GLY A 300 15.57 0.87 -24.18
N LEU A 301 16.01 0.72 -22.92
CA LEU A 301 17.41 0.81 -22.51
C LEU A 301 18.08 -0.56 -22.56
N ASP A 302 19.29 -0.64 -23.08
CA ASP A 302 20.15 -1.80 -22.90
C ASP A 302 20.82 -1.81 -21.49
N GLU A 303 21.60 -2.86 -21.19
CA GLU A 303 22.18 -3.03 -19.85
C GLU A 303 23.19 -1.92 -19.51
N ALA A 304 23.98 -1.45 -20.48
CA ALA A 304 24.96 -0.37 -20.27
C ALA A 304 24.25 0.98 -20.08
N ASP A 305 23.23 1.25 -20.87
CA ASP A 305 22.40 2.45 -20.76
C ASP A 305 21.59 2.46 -19.48
N ALA A 306 21.12 1.30 -19.00
CA ALA A 306 20.40 1.16 -17.72
C ALA A 306 21.25 1.60 -16.52
N ALA A 307 22.55 1.31 -16.52
CA ALA A 307 23.45 1.72 -15.44
C ALA A 307 23.62 3.25 -15.41
N ALA A 308 23.85 3.87 -16.57
CA ALA A 308 23.95 5.33 -16.69
C ALA A 308 22.62 6.00 -16.37
N TRP A 309 21.52 5.42 -16.83
CA TRP A 309 20.17 5.90 -16.55
C TRP A 309 19.84 5.89 -15.04
N ALA A 310 20.22 4.84 -14.30
CA ALA A 310 19.99 4.77 -12.85
C ALA A 310 20.62 5.98 -12.12
N VAL A 311 21.89 6.27 -12.42
CA VAL A 311 22.59 7.44 -11.85
C VAL A 311 21.90 8.75 -12.25
N MET A 312 21.56 8.90 -13.52
CA MET A 312 20.89 10.10 -14.03
C MET A 312 19.49 10.27 -13.42
N HIS A 313 18.77 9.17 -13.19
CA HIS A 313 17.44 9.19 -12.61
C HIS A 313 17.48 9.74 -11.17
N VAL A 314 18.42 9.25 -10.34
CA VAL A 314 18.61 9.75 -8.98
C VAL A 314 18.98 11.24 -8.99
N ARG A 315 19.96 11.65 -9.84
CA ARG A 315 20.37 13.07 -9.97
C ARG A 315 19.20 13.97 -10.35
N ARG A 316 18.42 13.56 -11.33
CA ARG A 316 17.25 14.31 -11.78
C ARG A 316 16.24 14.52 -10.65
N LEU A 317 16.00 13.51 -9.81
CA LEU A 317 15.08 13.64 -8.67
C LEU A 317 15.62 14.58 -7.58
N VAL A 318 16.95 14.67 -7.44
CA VAL A 318 17.58 15.69 -6.59
C VAL A 318 17.43 17.08 -7.20
N ASP A 319 17.71 17.25 -8.49
CA ASP A 319 17.59 18.51 -9.21
C ASP A 319 16.14 19.03 -9.21
N ASP A 320 15.16 18.13 -9.33
CA ASP A 320 13.71 18.41 -9.27
C ASP A 320 13.22 18.68 -7.83
N GLY A 321 14.08 18.59 -6.80
CA GLY A 321 13.74 18.83 -5.40
C GLY A 321 12.86 17.74 -4.77
N VAL A 322 12.75 16.58 -5.39
CA VAL A 322 12.04 15.40 -4.86
C VAL A 322 12.87 14.70 -3.80
N LEU A 323 14.15 14.60 -4.07
CA LEU A 323 15.17 14.10 -3.15
C LEU A 323 16.06 15.25 -2.73
N HIS A 324 16.70 15.13 -1.58
CA HIS A 324 17.76 16.06 -1.17
C HIS A 324 19.08 15.33 -0.98
N GLU A 325 20.16 16.00 -1.31
CA GLU A 325 21.52 15.50 -1.11
C GLU A 325 22.18 16.28 0.03
N HIS A 326 22.81 15.58 0.95
CA HIS A 326 23.64 16.15 2.00
C HIS A 326 24.84 15.22 2.26
N ASP A 327 26.05 15.79 2.25
CA ASP A 327 27.30 15.04 2.46
C ASP A 327 27.45 13.77 1.60
N GLY A 328 27.00 13.82 0.33
CA GLY A 328 27.05 12.71 -0.62
C GLY A 328 26.02 11.61 -0.38
N ARG A 329 25.09 11.81 0.53
CA ARG A 329 23.95 10.94 0.78
C ARG A 329 22.65 11.57 0.28
N VAL A 330 21.76 10.72 -0.19
CA VAL A 330 20.47 11.11 -0.77
C VAL A 330 19.36 10.58 0.12
N ALA A 331 18.37 11.40 0.39
CA ALA A 331 17.18 11.04 1.16
C ALA A 331 15.91 11.66 0.54
N VAL A 332 14.76 11.16 0.94
CA VAL A 332 13.46 11.77 0.58
C VAL A 332 13.33 13.12 1.26
N HIS A 333 12.90 14.13 0.51
CA HIS A 333 12.70 15.47 1.08
C HIS A 333 11.61 15.43 2.17
N PRO A 334 11.82 16.03 3.36
CA PRO A 334 10.86 15.98 4.47
C PRO A 334 9.44 16.45 4.12
N HIS A 335 9.31 17.34 3.14
CA HIS A 335 8.01 17.82 2.66
C HIS A 335 7.39 16.96 1.54
N ALA A 336 8.05 15.87 1.13
CA ALA A 336 7.56 14.95 0.10
C ALA A 336 6.93 13.66 0.68
N GLN A 337 6.84 13.58 2.00
CA GLN A 337 6.26 12.47 2.77
C GLN A 337 4.76 12.59 2.93
#